data_8e80275b6793d3f32941a937ecd885e6
#
_entry.id   8e80275b6793d3f32941a937ecd885e6
#
_cell.length_a   1.000
_cell.length_b   1.000
_cell.length_c   1.000
_cell.angle_alpha   90.00
_cell.angle_beta   90.00
_cell.angle_gamma   90.00
#
_symmetry.space_group_name_H-M   'P 1'
#
loop_
_entity.id
_entity.type
_entity.pdbx_description
1 polymer ?
#
loop_
_entity_poly.entity_id
_entity_poly.type
_entity_poly.pdbx_seq_one_letter_code
_entity_poly.pdbx_strand_id
1 'polypeptide(L)'
;MIKILFVCHGNICRSPMAEFLLKKKVKDLGVEKEFKIDSAATSSEEIGNGIHDGVKIILDKFNIDYSNKIARQVNSKDYEDYDIIIGMDDNNINNLKRVFYDENNKIKKLLNYAGEDKNISDPWYTGDFEQAYKDINYGLDNLLKYLGY
;
A
#
# COMPACT_ATOMS: atom_id res chain seq x y z
N MET A 1 -17.37 6.99 -1.83
CA MET A 1 -16.10 6.42 -2.35
C MET A 1 -15.08 6.38 -1.23
N ILE A 2 -14.48 5.23 -1.01
CA ILE A 2 -13.42 5.05 0.00
C ILE A 2 -12.07 5.28 -0.68
N LYS A 3 -11.29 6.23 -0.18
CA LYS A 3 -10.01 6.64 -0.76
C LYS A 3 -8.87 6.16 0.11
N ILE A 4 -8.04 5.27 -0.43
CA ILE A 4 -6.95 4.60 0.29
C ILE A 4 -5.61 4.88 -0.37
N LEU A 5 -4.63 5.30 0.43
CA LEU A 5 -3.25 5.49 0.01
C LEU A 5 -2.33 4.52 0.75
N PHE A 6 -1.68 3.63 0.03
CA PHE A 6 -0.64 2.76 0.59
C PHE A 6 0.71 3.44 0.49
N VAL A 7 1.52 3.34 1.53
CA VAL A 7 2.80 4.03 1.62
C VAL A 7 3.90 3.06 2.08
N CYS A 8 5.05 3.12 1.42
CA CYS A 8 6.27 2.48 1.89
C CYS A 8 7.45 3.42 1.63
N HIS A 9 8.68 2.95 1.85
CA HIS A 9 9.85 3.82 1.71
C HIS A 9 10.03 4.35 0.28
N GLY A 10 10.07 3.47 -0.72
CA GLY A 10 10.41 3.84 -2.10
C GLY A 10 9.27 3.84 -3.11
N ASN A 11 8.13 3.28 -2.77
CA ASN A 11 6.97 3.10 -3.68
C ASN A 11 7.30 2.27 -4.93
N ILE A 12 8.17 1.28 -4.78
CA ILE A 12 8.49 0.33 -5.87
C ILE A 12 8.24 -1.13 -5.50
N CYS A 13 8.10 -1.45 -4.21
CA CYS A 13 7.89 -2.82 -3.73
C CYS A 13 6.55 -2.99 -3.02
N ARG A 14 6.49 -2.76 -1.70
CA ARG A 14 5.33 -3.11 -0.87
C ARG A 14 4.08 -2.30 -1.19
N SER A 15 4.21 -0.98 -1.28
CA SER A 15 3.03 -0.13 -1.48
C SER A 15 2.38 -0.32 -2.85
N PRO A 16 3.12 -0.42 -3.97
CA PRO A 16 2.46 -0.72 -5.24
C PRO A 16 1.91 -2.14 -5.28
N MET A 17 2.55 -3.11 -4.62
CA MET A 17 1.97 -4.47 -4.51
C MET A 17 0.61 -4.42 -3.82
N ALA A 18 0.50 -3.72 -2.70
CA ALA A 18 -0.77 -3.55 -1.98
C ALA A 18 -1.82 -2.83 -2.84
N GLU A 19 -1.43 -1.76 -3.52
CA GLU A 19 -2.32 -1.02 -4.41
C GLU A 19 -2.96 -1.94 -5.45
N PHE A 20 -2.14 -2.65 -6.21
CA PHE A 20 -2.65 -3.46 -7.33
C PHE A 20 -3.37 -4.72 -6.88
N LEU A 21 -2.95 -5.34 -5.77
CA LEU A 21 -3.69 -6.47 -5.21
C LEU A 21 -5.06 -6.06 -4.70
N LEU A 22 -5.18 -4.91 -4.03
CA LEU A 22 -6.48 -4.43 -3.56
C LEU A 22 -7.38 -4.04 -4.73
N LYS A 23 -6.84 -3.39 -5.76
CA LYS A 23 -7.60 -3.08 -6.98
C LYS A 23 -8.20 -4.34 -7.59
N LYS A 24 -7.43 -5.42 -7.65
CA LYS A 24 -7.94 -6.71 -8.16
C LYS A 24 -9.03 -7.28 -7.26
N LYS A 25 -8.82 -7.26 -5.93
CA LYS A 25 -9.81 -7.81 -4.98
C LYS A 25 -11.15 -7.10 -5.09
N VAL A 26 -11.17 -5.77 -5.14
CA VAL A 26 -12.43 -5.01 -5.24
C VAL A 26 -13.09 -5.16 -6.61
N LYS A 27 -12.30 -5.34 -7.67
CA LYS A 27 -12.83 -5.65 -9.00
C LYS A 27 -13.50 -7.03 -9.01
N ASP A 28 -12.85 -8.04 -8.43
CA ASP A 28 -13.40 -9.39 -8.34
C ASP A 28 -14.70 -9.44 -7.52
N LEU A 29 -14.82 -8.54 -6.52
CA LEU A 29 -16.05 -8.39 -5.74
C LEU A 29 -17.13 -7.54 -6.46
N GLY A 30 -16.78 -6.91 -7.58
CA GLY A 30 -17.71 -6.04 -8.32
C GLY A 30 -17.95 -4.69 -7.66
N VAL A 31 -17.05 -4.24 -6.80
CA VAL A 31 -17.21 -2.99 -6.03
C VAL A 31 -16.10 -1.96 -6.33
N GLU A 32 -15.38 -2.11 -7.44
CA GLU A 32 -14.24 -1.25 -7.77
C GLU A 32 -14.62 0.23 -7.86
N LYS A 33 -15.87 0.55 -8.20
CA LYS A 33 -16.35 1.94 -8.29
C LYS A 33 -16.51 2.61 -6.93
N GLU A 34 -16.52 1.83 -5.85
CA GLU A 34 -16.64 2.35 -4.49
C GLU A 34 -15.28 2.75 -3.90
N PHE A 35 -14.18 2.52 -4.63
CA PHE A 35 -12.82 2.73 -4.14
C PHE A 35 -12.00 3.61 -5.06
N LYS A 36 -11.14 4.44 -4.44
CA LYS A 36 -9.98 5.07 -5.08
C LYS A 36 -8.76 4.55 -4.34
N ILE A 37 -7.87 3.86 -5.04
CA ILE A 37 -6.72 3.17 -4.44
C ILE A 37 -5.44 3.64 -5.14
N ASP A 38 -4.51 4.16 -4.36
CA ASP A 38 -3.23 4.67 -4.86
C ASP A 38 -2.10 4.29 -3.92
N SER A 39 -0.86 4.55 -4.32
CA SER A 39 0.32 4.37 -3.47
C SER A 39 1.35 5.46 -3.69
N ALA A 40 2.19 5.67 -2.67
CA ALA A 40 3.24 6.68 -2.68
C ALA A 40 4.39 6.27 -1.77
N ALA A 41 5.48 7.04 -1.82
CA ALA A 41 6.68 6.84 -1.01
C ALA A 41 6.82 7.90 0.07
N THR A 42 7.46 7.54 1.18
CA THR A 42 7.92 8.55 2.16
C THR A 42 9.19 9.23 1.69
N SER A 43 10.03 8.55 0.89
CA SER A 43 11.30 9.09 0.39
C SER A 43 11.20 9.56 -1.05
N SER A 44 12.24 10.28 -1.51
CA SER A 44 12.37 10.73 -2.89
C SER A 44 13.30 9.85 -3.72
N GLU A 45 13.84 8.77 -3.15
CA GLU A 45 14.93 7.98 -3.75
C GLU A 45 14.55 7.35 -5.09
N GLU A 46 13.29 6.93 -5.24
CA GLU A 46 12.83 6.18 -6.41
C GLU A 46 11.83 6.95 -7.27
N ILE A 47 11.66 8.25 -7.07
CA ILE A 47 10.70 9.05 -7.84
C ILE A 47 10.92 8.85 -9.35
N GLY A 48 9.84 8.49 -10.05
CA GLY A 48 9.84 8.27 -11.50
C GLY A 48 10.18 6.85 -11.92
N ASN A 49 10.64 5.99 -11.01
CA ASN A 49 10.98 4.61 -11.33
C ASN A 49 9.73 3.71 -11.31
N GLY A 50 9.77 2.66 -12.13
CA GLY A 50 8.72 1.65 -12.18
C GLY A 50 8.79 0.67 -11.02
N ILE A 51 7.82 -0.25 -10.99
CA ILE A 51 7.73 -1.30 -9.98
C ILE A 51 8.95 -2.24 -10.08
N HIS A 52 9.46 -2.67 -8.92
CA HIS A 52 10.56 -3.63 -8.83
C HIS A 52 10.21 -4.95 -9.52
N ASP A 53 11.19 -5.57 -10.20
CA ASP A 53 10.97 -6.81 -10.95
C ASP A 53 10.42 -7.95 -10.10
N GLY A 54 10.83 -8.06 -8.83
CA GLY A 54 10.30 -9.08 -7.92
C GLY A 54 8.80 -8.94 -7.66
N VAL A 55 8.28 -7.72 -7.65
CA VAL A 55 6.84 -7.44 -7.52
C VAL A 55 6.13 -7.75 -8.83
N LYS A 56 6.73 -7.38 -9.96
CA LYS A 56 6.15 -7.67 -11.29
C LYS A 56 5.88 -9.16 -11.48
N ILE A 57 6.82 -10.02 -11.05
CA ILE A 57 6.67 -11.47 -11.14
C ILE A 57 5.39 -11.93 -10.40
N ILE A 58 5.14 -11.37 -9.22
CA ILE A 58 3.95 -11.73 -8.43
C ILE A 58 2.68 -11.20 -9.10
N LEU A 59 2.66 -9.94 -9.52
CA LEU A 59 1.48 -9.34 -10.15
C LEU A 59 1.14 -10.00 -11.49
N ASP A 60 2.14 -10.44 -12.25
CA ASP A 60 1.96 -11.17 -13.51
C ASP A 60 1.20 -12.48 -13.31
N LYS A 61 1.38 -13.15 -12.18
CA LYS A 61 0.66 -14.39 -11.85
C LYS A 61 -0.86 -14.18 -11.76
N PHE A 62 -1.29 -12.95 -11.48
CA PHE A 62 -2.71 -12.58 -11.36
C PHE A 62 -3.23 -11.84 -12.59
N ASN A 63 -2.42 -11.72 -13.66
CA ASN A 63 -2.76 -10.99 -14.88
C ASN A 63 -3.11 -9.51 -14.60
N ILE A 64 -2.42 -8.89 -13.66
CA ILE A 64 -2.65 -7.50 -13.27
C ILE A 64 -1.82 -6.59 -14.19
N ASP A 65 -2.46 -5.57 -14.77
CA ASP A 65 -1.79 -4.52 -15.53
C ASP A 65 -1.28 -3.43 -14.57
N TYR A 66 0.03 -3.27 -14.49
CA TYR A 66 0.70 -2.27 -13.67
C TYR A 66 1.58 -1.33 -14.50
N SER A 67 1.44 -1.34 -15.82
CA SER A 67 2.37 -0.72 -16.76
C SER A 67 2.52 0.79 -16.61
N ASN A 68 1.50 1.48 -16.07
CA ASN A 68 1.51 2.93 -15.91
C ASN A 68 1.96 3.41 -14.53
N LYS A 69 2.31 2.47 -13.64
CA LYS A 69 2.71 2.86 -12.27
C LYS A 69 4.17 3.34 -12.24
N ILE A 70 4.36 4.55 -11.73
CA ILE A 70 5.68 5.09 -11.39
C ILE A 70 5.66 5.58 -9.95
N ALA A 71 6.81 5.49 -9.28
CA ALA A 71 6.94 5.93 -7.90
C ALA A 71 6.76 7.44 -7.79
N ARG A 72 5.96 7.87 -6.79
CA ARG A 72 5.83 9.25 -6.39
C ARG A 72 6.02 9.39 -4.88
N GLN A 73 6.42 10.56 -4.42
CA GLN A 73 6.50 10.86 -3.00
C GLN A 73 5.17 11.42 -2.50
N VAL A 74 4.84 11.16 -1.23
CA VAL A 74 3.69 11.80 -0.57
C VAL A 74 3.84 13.31 -0.60
N ASN A 75 2.73 14.02 -0.71
CA ASN A 75 2.69 15.47 -0.71
C ASN A 75 1.69 15.99 0.34
N SER A 76 1.70 17.31 0.56
CA SER A 76 0.89 17.93 1.61
C SER A 76 -0.61 17.74 1.46
N LYS A 77 -1.09 17.47 0.24
CA LYS A 77 -2.53 17.27 -0.04
C LYS A 77 -3.00 15.85 0.25
N ASP A 78 -2.08 14.89 0.31
CA ASP A 78 -2.48 13.48 0.45
C ASP A 78 -3.28 13.21 1.72
N TYR A 79 -2.99 13.90 2.81
CA TYR A 79 -3.72 13.70 4.05
C TYR A 79 -5.21 14.05 3.92
N GLU A 80 -5.52 15.10 3.19
CA GLU A 80 -6.93 15.51 2.95
C GLU A 80 -7.58 14.65 1.87
N ASP A 81 -6.82 14.28 0.84
CA ASP A 81 -7.35 13.59 -0.33
C ASP A 81 -7.73 12.13 -0.06
N TYR A 82 -7.13 11.50 0.95
CA TYR A 82 -7.39 10.09 1.27
C TYR A 82 -8.04 9.93 2.64
N ASP A 83 -8.95 8.96 2.73
CA ASP A 83 -9.64 8.63 3.98
C ASP A 83 -8.79 7.76 4.89
N ILE A 84 -7.96 6.92 4.30
CA ILE A 84 -7.12 5.94 4.97
C ILE A 84 -5.73 6.00 4.36
N ILE A 85 -4.70 6.13 5.22
CA ILE A 85 -3.29 6.14 4.81
C ILE A 85 -2.60 4.98 5.53
N ILE A 86 -2.08 4.04 4.76
CA ILE A 86 -1.59 2.76 5.29
C ILE A 86 -0.10 2.60 5.00
N GLY A 87 0.70 2.51 6.08
CA GLY A 87 2.12 2.14 6.00
C GLY A 87 2.30 0.63 6.17
N MET A 88 3.49 0.15 5.85
CA MET A 88 3.83 -1.27 5.92
C MET A 88 4.56 -1.64 7.20
N ASP A 89 5.28 -0.70 7.79
CA ASP A 89 6.09 -0.90 8.99
C ASP A 89 6.15 0.37 9.85
N ASP A 90 6.77 0.25 11.02
CA ASP A 90 6.89 1.37 11.97
C ASP A 90 7.66 2.55 11.37
N ASN A 91 8.67 2.30 10.54
CA ASN A 91 9.43 3.36 9.89
C ASN A 91 8.55 4.18 8.95
N ASN A 92 7.68 3.52 8.19
CA ASN A 92 6.71 4.20 7.33
C ASN A 92 5.79 5.10 8.16
N ILE A 93 5.26 4.57 9.28
CA ILE A 93 4.37 5.33 10.16
C ILE A 93 5.07 6.53 10.76
N ASN A 94 6.29 6.35 11.27
CA ASN A 94 7.06 7.43 11.88
C ASN A 94 7.35 8.54 10.85
N ASN A 95 7.73 8.16 9.63
CA ASN A 95 8.00 9.12 8.56
C ASN A 95 6.73 9.85 8.11
N LEU A 96 5.60 9.16 8.03
CA LEU A 96 4.31 9.78 7.70
C LEU A 96 3.90 10.79 8.76
N LYS A 97 4.10 10.48 10.04
CA LYS A 97 3.75 11.39 11.15
C LYS A 97 4.68 12.59 11.28
N ARG A 98 5.84 12.57 10.63
CA ARG A 98 6.72 13.75 10.49
C ARG A 98 6.20 14.71 9.43
N VAL A 99 5.52 14.18 8.39
CA VAL A 99 4.98 14.98 7.28
C VAL A 99 3.57 15.47 7.59
N PHE A 100 2.76 14.63 8.24
CA PHE A 100 1.35 14.89 8.50
C PHE A 100 1.06 14.91 10.00
N TYR A 101 0.28 15.92 10.43
CA TYR A 101 -0.36 15.87 11.74
C TYR A 101 -1.62 15.01 11.63
N ASP A 102 -1.58 13.82 12.25
CA ASP A 102 -2.65 12.81 12.11
C ASP A 102 -3.83 13.07 13.06
N GLU A 103 -4.47 14.25 12.93
CA GLU A 103 -5.59 14.63 13.80
C GLU A 103 -6.83 13.75 13.61
N ASN A 104 -7.00 13.17 12.42
CA ASN A 104 -8.17 12.33 12.10
C ASN A 104 -7.90 10.83 12.22
N ASN A 105 -6.74 10.45 12.75
CA ASN A 105 -6.36 9.06 12.96
C ASN A 105 -6.46 8.19 11.69
N LYS A 106 -5.96 8.74 10.57
CA LYS A 106 -5.98 8.09 9.26
C LYS A 106 -4.80 7.14 9.05
N ILE A 107 -3.69 7.33 9.77
CA ILE A 107 -2.41 6.67 9.51
C ILE A 107 -2.28 5.42 10.39
N LYS A 108 -2.21 4.24 9.77
CA LYS A 108 -2.06 2.95 10.44
C LYS A 108 -1.20 2.02 9.60
N LYS A 109 -0.65 0.98 10.25
CA LYS A 109 -0.01 -0.12 9.52
C LYS A 109 -1.07 -1.06 8.95
N LEU A 110 -0.76 -1.70 7.82
CA LEU A 110 -1.69 -2.62 7.17
C LEU A 110 -2.12 -3.74 8.13
N LEU A 111 -1.19 -4.35 8.85
CA LEU A 111 -1.52 -5.46 9.76
C LEU A 111 -2.30 -5.04 11.00
N ASN A 112 -2.39 -3.74 11.30
CA ASN A 112 -3.30 -3.26 12.36
C ASN A 112 -4.76 -3.62 12.05
N TYR A 113 -5.14 -3.67 10.78
CA TYR A 113 -6.49 -4.05 10.36
C TYR A 113 -6.78 -5.54 10.60
N ALA A 114 -5.74 -6.35 10.79
CA ALA A 114 -5.85 -7.75 11.20
C ALA A 114 -5.78 -7.92 12.73
N GLY A 115 -5.75 -6.81 13.50
CA GLY A 115 -5.61 -6.85 14.94
C GLY A 115 -4.19 -7.12 15.43
N GLU A 116 -3.18 -6.96 14.56
CA GLU A 116 -1.79 -7.29 14.87
C GLU A 116 -0.91 -6.03 14.78
N ASP A 117 -0.05 -5.84 15.78
CA ASP A 117 0.96 -4.78 15.76
C ASP A 117 2.26 -5.34 15.17
N LYS A 118 2.21 -5.70 13.90
CA LYS A 118 3.33 -6.30 13.17
C LYS A 118 3.71 -5.50 11.95
N ASN A 119 4.97 -5.63 11.56
CA ASN A 119 5.52 -5.03 10.35
C ASN A 119 5.53 -6.03 9.21
N ILE A 120 5.36 -5.54 8.00
CA ILE A 120 5.61 -6.30 6.77
C ILE A 120 7.06 -6.05 6.39
N SER A 121 7.86 -7.10 6.32
CA SER A 121 9.29 -6.98 6.00
C SER A 121 9.50 -6.39 4.60
N ASP A 122 10.58 -5.62 4.45
CA ASP A 122 10.91 -4.99 3.18
C ASP A 122 11.68 -5.97 2.28
N PRO A 123 11.08 -6.43 1.17
CA PRO A 123 11.73 -7.40 0.29
C PRO A 123 12.95 -6.84 -0.44
N TRP A 124 13.13 -5.53 -0.49
CA TRP A 124 14.37 -4.91 -0.97
C TRP A 124 15.58 -5.42 -0.18
N TYR A 125 15.42 -5.58 1.14
CA TYR A 125 16.49 -6.04 2.03
C TYR A 125 16.49 -7.55 2.20
N THR A 126 15.33 -8.19 2.32
CA THR A 126 15.24 -9.64 2.57
C THR A 126 15.35 -10.46 1.31
N GLY A 127 15.00 -9.90 0.15
CA GLY A 127 14.87 -10.66 -1.09
C GLY A 127 13.63 -11.55 -1.13
N ASP A 128 12.82 -11.57 -0.08
CA ASP A 128 11.66 -12.46 0.06
C ASP A 128 10.36 -11.76 -0.34
N PHE A 129 10.14 -11.66 -1.63
CA PHE A 129 8.92 -11.05 -2.19
C PHE A 129 7.67 -11.89 -1.92
N GLU A 130 7.82 -13.21 -1.83
CA GLU A 130 6.70 -14.10 -1.56
C GLU A 130 6.17 -13.92 -0.14
N GLN A 131 7.05 -13.76 0.85
CA GLN A 131 6.62 -13.48 2.23
C GLN A 131 5.91 -12.13 2.32
N ALA A 132 6.44 -11.09 1.67
CA ALA A 132 5.80 -9.79 1.62
C ALA A 132 4.41 -9.89 0.99
N TYR A 133 4.28 -10.66 -0.10
CA TYR A 133 2.99 -10.91 -0.74
C TYR A 133 2.00 -11.57 0.23
N LYS A 134 2.41 -12.62 0.93
CA LYS A 134 1.52 -13.32 1.89
C LYS A 134 1.02 -12.39 2.98
N ASP A 135 1.91 -11.60 3.54
CA ASP A 135 1.56 -10.67 4.61
C ASP A 135 0.65 -9.55 4.11
N ILE A 136 0.93 -9.00 2.93
CA ILE A 136 0.10 -7.97 2.31
C ILE A 136 -1.28 -8.53 1.98
N ASN A 137 -1.34 -9.70 1.36
CA ASN A 137 -2.61 -10.33 1.01
C ASN A 137 -3.48 -10.57 2.25
N TYR A 138 -2.90 -11.09 3.31
CA TYR A 138 -3.58 -11.28 4.59
C TYR A 138 -4.09 -9.94 5.16
N GLY A 139 -3.26 -8.91 5.16
CA GLY A 139 -3.65 -7.58 5.61
C GLY A 139 -4.78 -6.98 4.79
N LEU A 140 -4.75 -7.14 3.47
CA LEU A 140 -5.80 -6.62 2.58
C LEU A 140 -7.15 -7.33 2.79
N ASP A 141 -7.14 -8.64 3.00
CA ASP A 141 -8.37 -9.37 3.30
C ASP A 141 -9.02 -8.87 4.60
N ASN A 142 -8.20 -8.60 5.61
CA ASN A 142 -8.69 -8.05 6.88
C ASN A 142 -9.13 -6.58 6.75
N LEU A 143 -8.43 -5.79 5.93
CA LEU A 143 -8.86 -4.43 5.64
C LEU A 143 -10.25 -4.40 5.00
N LEU A 144 -10.49 -5.28 4.02
CA LEU A 144 -11.81 -5.39 3.39
C LEU A 144 -12.90 -5.78 4.39
N LYS A 145 -12.63 -6.73 5.29
CA LYS A 145 -13.57 -7.09 6.36
C LYS A 145 -13.87 -5.90 7.27
N TYR A 146 -12.84 -5.17 7.65
CA TYR A 146 -12.98 -3.95 8.47
C TYR A 146 -13.88 -2.92 7.79
N LEU A 147 -13.80 -2.81 6.46
CA LEU A 147 -14.60 -1.87 5.67
C LEU A 147 -16.00 -2.40 5.34
N GLY A 148 -16.31 -3.64 5.70
CA GLY A 148 -17.65 -4.21 5.48
C GLY A 148 -17.82 -5.00 4.19
N TYR A 149 -16.72 -5.47 3.60
CA TYR A 149 -16.72 -6.23 2.33
C TYR A 149 -16.38 -7.70 2.47
#